data_10978b04510fc4d4b6465ee8cacf5304
#
_entry.id   10978b04510fc4d4b6465ee8cacf5304
#
_cell.length_a   1.000
_cell.length_b   1.000
_cell.length_c   1.000
_cell.angle_alpha   90.00
_cell.angle_beta   90.00
_cell.angle_gamma   90.00
#
_symmetry.space_group_name_H-M   'P 1'
#
loop_
_entity.id
_entity.type
_entity.pdbx_description
1 polymer ?
#
loop_
_entity_poly.entity_id
_entity_poly.type
_entity_poly.pdbx_seq_one_letter_code
_entity_poly.pdbx_strand_id
1 'polypeptide(L)'
;MNKDKKEPKQQRQYRLKKSISSQKTTKSKKKKIAKSAAEKNKAEGMTFLKSSAEGHAGEFLFAYWISRYFKWPCRLLDIDMGLDAQVEIYKNELSTGMFIGVQVKTTSRKMEDKLGVQIPYKNIKYWGDCDFPIVITLICLNEDNDGEEPEIYWKHLDKKQISKLSSKASKNLSGCTSVTFSKNDDYLAEYADKPKWVDMWMTEEDKKIIEIARSVNDKLSVLGKTMEEHDDDYSGSSYLCSPDLYIPDLNNLLNDYEKINNYILFKSRLIDLNPDVANCISNYNKYIQKALDYFELLVCSSIGAYPITEDFNTWDTINPILNRIIKENYPY
;
A
#
# COMPACT_ATOMS: atom_id res chain seq x y z
N MET A 1 -53.60 2.50 -64.29
CA MET A 1 -53.67 3.95 -64.57
C MET A 1 -52.81 4.68 -63.54
N ASN A 2 -51.56 4.93 -63.88
CA ASN A 2 -50.62 5.70 -63.06
C ASN A 2 -50.70 7.17 -63.45
N LYS A 3 -51.09 8.05 -62.54
CA LYS A 3 -51.03 9.50 -62.73
C LYS A 3 -49.77 10.02 -62.08
N ASP A 4 -48.75 10.28 -62.90
CA ASP A 4 -47.56 11.04 -62.52
C ASP A 4 -47.99 12.51 -62.24
N LYS A 5 -47.98 12.89 -60.93
CA LYS A 5 -48.10 14.30 -60.52
C LYS A 5 -46.74 14.98 -60.68
N LYS A 6 -46.58 15.75 -61.74
CA LYS A 6 -45.45 16.65 -61.90
C LYS A 6 -45.47 17.75 -60.87
N GLU A 7 -44.44 17.84 -60.04
CA GLU A 7 -44.25 18.96 -59.08
C GLU A 7 -44.15 20.30 -59.81
N PRO A 8 -44.71 21.40 -59.28
CA PRO A 8 -44.67 22.73 -59.90
C PRO A 8 -43.23 23.24 -60.00
N LYS A 9 -42.84 23.76 -61.17
CA LYS A 9 -41.47 24.27 -61.48
C LYS A 9 -40.93 25.27 -60.44
N GLN A 10 -41.80 26.02 -59.75
CA GLN A 10 -41.41 26.96 -58.69
C GLN A 10 -40.88 26.29 -57.41
N GLN A 11 -41.42 25.16 -57.00
CA GLN A 11 -40.92 24.42 -55.77
C GLN A 11 -39.58 23.79 -56.05
N ARG A 12 -39.31 23.34 -57.28
CA ARG A 12 -38.03 22.76 -57.69
C ARG A 12 -36.90 23.82 -57.73
N GLN A 13 -37.19 25.05 -58.11
CA GLN A 13 -36.20 26.15 -58.07
C GLN A 13 -35.91 26.61 -56.65
N TYR A 14 -36.91 26.56 -55.72
CA TYR A 14 -36.70 26.93 -54.35
C TYR A 14 -35.81 25.89 -53.60
N ARG A 15 -36.02 24.59 -53.84
CA ARG A 15 -35.15 23.51 -53.29
C ARG A 15 -33.73 23.62 -53.81
N LEU A 16 -33.50 23.88 -55.07
CA LEU A 16 -32.19 24.09 -55.68
C LEU A 16 -31.45 25.31 -55.10
N LYS A 17 -32.15 26.44 -54.90
CA LYS A 17 -31.55 27.63 -54.29
C LYS A 17 -31.18 27.39 -52.81
N LYS A 18 -31.98 26.62 -52.06
CA LYS A 18 -31.74 26.31 -50.64
C LYS A 18 -30.56 25.30 -50.51
N SER A 19 -30.41 24.33 -51.39
CA SER A 19 -29.26 23.40 -51.42
C SER A 19 -27.93 24.09 -51.81
N ILE A 20 -27.94 25.05 -52.70
CA ILE A 20 -26.79 25.84 -53.13
C ILE A 20 -26.35 26.81 -52.03
N SER A 21 -27.32 27.42 -51.27
CA SER A 21 -27.01 28.30 -50.17
C SER A 21 -26.45 27.55 -48.96
N SER A 22 -26.94 26.33 -48.67
CA SER A 22 -26.40 25.48 -47.57
C SER A 22 -25.01 24.92 -47.91
N GLN A 23 -24.73 24.59 -49.19
CA GLN A 23 -23.39 24.17 -49.59
C GLN A 23 -22.37 25.31 -49.62
N LYS A 24 -22.80 26.59 -49.91
CA LYS A 24 -21.89 27.75 -49.84
C LYS A 24 -21.54 28.09 -48.37
N THR A 25 -22.49 27.99 -47.41
CA THR A 25 -22.24 28.26 -46.00
C THR A 25 -21.38 27.20 -45.37
N THR A 26 -21.52 25.92 -45.72
CA THR A 26 -20.64 24.83 -45.24
C THR A 26 -19.23 24.88 -45.84
N LYS A 27 -19.08 25.27 -47.11
CA LYS A 27 -17.74 25.49 -47.74
C LYS A 27 -17.03 26.71 -47.14
N SER A 28 -17.73 27.80 -46.81
CA SER A 28 -17.11 28.98 -46.15
C SER A 28 -16.72 28.69 -44.68
N LYS A 29 -17.52 27.94 -43.90
CA LYS A 29 -17.14 27.48 -42.55
C LYS A 29 -15.94 26.50 -42.61
N LYS A 30 -15.94 25.52 -43.51
CA LYS A 30 -14.78 24.64 -43.70
C LYS A 30 -13.51 25.38 -44.09
N LYS A 31 -13.61 26.40 -44.94
CA LYS A 31 -12.48 27.25 -45.34
C LYS A 31 -11.97 28.15 -44.21
N LYS A 32 -12.86 28.67 -43.36
CA LYS A 32 -12.47 29.42 -42.14
C LYS A 32 -11.80 28.53 -41.09
N ILE A 33 -12.32 27.31 -40.85
CA ILE A 33 -11.74 26.32 -39.94
C ILE A 33 -10.36 25.84 -40.46
N ALA A 34 -10.24 25.59 -41.78
CA ALA A 34 -8.95 25.19 -42.38
C ALA A 34 -7.92 26.33 -42.36
N LYS A 35 -8.32 27.61 -42.54
CA LYS A 35 -7.42 28.75 -42.40
C LYS A 35 -6.99 28.97 -40.93
N SER A 36 -7.88 28.82 -39.95
CA SER A 36 -7.52 28.93 -38.54
C SER A 36 -6.62 27.78 -38.07
N ALA A 37 -6.77 26.58 -38.60
CA ALA A 37 -5.87 25.46 -38.35
C ALA A 37 -4.51 25.65 -39.02
N ALA A 38 -4.46 26.21 -40.25
CA ALA A 38 -3.21 26.51 -40.94
C ALA A 38 -2.45 27.71 -40.36
N GLU A 39 -3.17 28.67 -39.74
CA GLU A 39 -2.56 29.78 -38.99
C GLU A 39 -2.03 29.32 -37.61
N LYS A 40 -2.65 28.35 -36.96
CA LYS A 40 -2.12 27.74 -35.74
C LYS A 40 -0.83 26.90 -35.96
N ASN A 41 -0.64 26.37 -37.16
CA ASN A 41 0.57 25.61 -37.53
C ASN A 41 1.78 26.49 -37.97
N LYS A 42 1.64 27.81 -37.94
CA LYS A 42 2.73 28.77 -38.18
C LYS A 42 3.37 29.30 -36.89
N ALA A 43 3.33 28.53 -35.77
CA ALA A 43 4.20 28.81 -34.69
C ALA A 43 5.64 28.51 -35.10
N GLU A 44 6.45 29.56 -35.31
CA GLU A 44 7.88 29.42 -35.57
C GLU A 44 8.54 28.87 -34.29
N GLY A 45 8.70 27.53 -34.22
CA GLY A 45 9.39 26.86 -33.13
C GLY A 45 8.59 25.71 -32.50
N MET A 46 9.30 24.90 -31.73
CA MET A 46 8.72 23.80 -30.94
C MET A 46 8.00 24.38 -29.71
N THR A 47 6.76 23.94 -29.47
CA THR A 47 5.97 24.39 -28.31
C THR A 47 6.00 23.32 -27.23
N PHE A 48 6.33 23.70 -25.99
CA PHE A 48 6.23 22.87 -24.81
C PHE A 48 5.04 23.37 -23.96
N LEU A 49 4.02 22.54 -23.84
CA LEU A 49 2.78 22.93 -23.13
C LEU A 49 3.00 23.05 -21.63
N LYS A 50 2.41 24.04 -20.99
CA LYS A 50 2.47 24.21 -19.53
C LYS A 50 2.04 22.94 -18.79
N SER A 51 0.97 22.28 -19.22
CA SER A 51 0.50 21.03 -18.63
C SER A 51 1.49 19.87 -18.74
N SER A 52 2.32 19.85 -19.79
CA SER A 52 3.40 18.86 -19.91
C SER A 52 4.54 19.18 -18.93
N ALA A 53 4.87 20.45 -18.75
CA ALA A 53 5.87 20.89 -17.78
C ALA A 53 5.43 20.52 -16.35
N GLU A 54 4.17 20.82 -15.99
CA GLU A 54 3.57 20.47 -14.70
C GLU A 54 3.58 18.94 -14.47
N GLY A 55 3.21 18.14 -15.49
CA GLY A 55 3.25 16.69 -15.45
C GLY A 55 4.64 16.15 -15.11
N HIS A 56 5.66 16.57 -15.86
CA HIS A 56 7.05 16.17 -15.59
C HIS A 56 7.55 16.65 -14.23
N ALA A 57 7.21 17.88 -13.82
CA ALA A 57 7.58 18.38 -12.49
C ALA A 57 7.03 17.48 -11.38
N GLY A 58 5.77 17.03 -11.49
CA GLY A 58 5.17 16.09 -10.55
C GLY A 58 5.85 14.73 -10.54
N GLU A 59 6.16 14.15 -11.69
CA GLU A 59 6.86 12.86 -11.80
C GLU A 59 8.24 12.92 -11.14
N PHE A 60 9.05 13.97 -11.41
CA PHE A 60 10.35 14.17 -10.79
C PHE A 60 10.24 14.40 -9.28
N LEU A 61 9.26 15.18 -8.83
CA LEU A 61 9.03 15.42 -7.40
C LEU A 61 8.67 14.11 -6.69
N PHE A 62 7.80 13.30 -7.27
CA PHE A 62 7.46 11.99 -6.73
C PHE A 62 8.69 11.08 -6.62
N ALA A 63 9.48 10.96 -7.68
CA ALA A 63 10.68 10.14 -7.68
C ALA A 63 11.71 10.62 -6.65
N TYR A 64 11.92 11.95 -6.55
CA TYR A 64 12.75 12.55 -5.52
C TYR A 64 12.25 12.20 -4.11
N TRP A 65 10.94 12.35 -3.87
CA TRP A 65 10.33 12.12 -2.57
C TRP A 65 10.51 10.64 -2.12
N ILE A 66 10.17 9.68 -2.97
CA ILE A 66 10.33 8.24 -2.67
C ILE A 66 11.80 7.90 -2.39
N SER A 67 12.71 8.36 -3.26
CA SER A 67 14.13 8.08 -3.10
C SER A 67 14.71 8.75 -1.85
N ARG A 68 14.26 9.95 -1.52
CA ARG A 68 14.73 10.73 -0.36
C ARG A 68 14.24 10.17 0.96
N TYR A 69 12.95 9.83 1.06
CA TYR A 69 12.29 9.48 2.32
C TYR A 69 12.13 7.98 2.52
N PHE A 70 11.64 7.25 1.53
CA PHE A 70 11.56 5.79 1.64
C PHE A 70 12.91 5.11 1.47
N LYS A 71 13.90 5.76 0.84
CA LYS A 71 15.18 5.18 0.45
C LYS A 71 15.00 3.97 -0.48
N TRP A 72 13.98 4.03 -1.31
CA TRP A 72 13.70 3.03 -2.33
C TRP A 72 13.97 3.59 -3.72
N PRO A 73 14.46 2.78 -4.66
CA PRO A 73 14.61 3.19 -6.06
C PRO A 73 13.24 3.49 -6.65
N CYS A 74 13.15 4.64 -7.33
CA CYS A 74 12.01 5.01 -8.15
C CYS A 74 12.48 5.26 -9.57
N ARG A 75 11.97 4.49 -10.51
CA ARG A 75 12.28 4.59 -11.94
C ARG A 75 11.12 5.26 -12.64
N LEU A 76 11.35 6.40 -13.29
CA LEU A 76 10.39 7.00 -14.20
C LEU A 76 10.32 6.19 -15.50
N LEU A 77 9.12 6.01 -16.04
CA LEU A 77 8.88 5.22 -17.25
C LEU A 77 8.71 6.15 -18.45
N ASP A 78 9.55 5.98 -19.46
CA ASP A 78 9.52 6.78 -20.68
C ASP A 78 8.33 6.46 -21.61
N ILE A 79 7.72 5.30 -21.43
CA ILE A 79 6.61 4.82 -22.26
C ILE A 79 5.31 4.89 -21.47
N ASP A 80 4.39 5.77 -21.88
CA ASP A 80 3.04 5.88 -21.29
C ASP A 80 2.18 4.64 -21.59
N MET A 81 2.33 3.63 -20.76
CA MET A 81 1.48 2.44 -20.72
C MET A 81 0.43 2.54 -19.60
N GLY A 82 0.16 3.75 -19.09
CA GLY A 82 -0.76 3.99 -17.99
C GLY A 82 -0.12 3.88 -16.60
N LEU A 83 1.21 3.86 -16.54
CA LEU A 83 2.04 4.02 -15.35
C LEU A 83 3.16 4.98 -15.69
N ASP A 84 3.48 5.88 -14.77
CA ASP A 84 4.50 6.91 -14.94
C ASP A 84 5.79 6.57 -14.17
N ALA A 85 5.67 5.72 -13.12
CA ALA A 85 6.81 5.29 -12.33
C ALA A 85 6.70 3.85 -11.84
N GLN A 86 7.84 3.27 -11.51
CA GLN A 86 7.99 1.98 -10.86
C GLN A 86 8.85 2.14 -9.61
N VAL A 87 8.31 1.78 -8.46
CA VAL A 87 9.02 1.79 -7.17
C VAL A 87 9.35 0.35 -6.79
N GLU A 88 10.60 0.09 -6.41
CA GLU A 88 11.02 -1.22 -5.91
C GLU A 88 11.22 -1.16 -4.40
N ILE A 89 10.63 -2.10 -3.67
CA ILE A 89 10.85 -2.23 -2.23
C ILE A 89 12.26 -2.78 -1.98
N TYR A 90 13.01 -2.08 -1.13
CA TYR A 90 14.35 -2.50 -0.69
C TYR A 90 14.30 -2.87 0.79
N LYS A 91 15.03 -3.94 1.12
CA LYS A 91 15.21 -4.45 2.47
C LYS A 91 16.69 -4.48 2.79
N ASN A 92 17.12 -3.71 3.79
CA ASN A 92 18.54 -3.62 4.20
C ASN A 92 19.48 -3.37 3.00
N GLU A 93 19.11 -2.38 2.17
CA GLU A 93 19.83 -1.99 0.94
C GLU A 93 19.86 -3.05 -0.18
N LEU A 94 19.14 -4.16 -0.01
CA LEU A 94 19.04 -5.23 -1.00
C LEU A 94 17.72 -5.16 -1.76
N SER A 95 17.79 -5.39 -3.08
CA SER A 95 16.65 -5.53 -3.96
C SER A 95 15.80 -6.74 -3.57
N THR A 96 14.48 -6.56 -3.50
CA THR A 96 13.55 -7.66 -3.22
C THR A 96 12.91 -8.21 -4.49
N GLY A 97 13.01 -7.50 -5.62
CA GLY A 97 12.28 -7.79 -6.84
C GLY A 97 10.77 -7.52 -6.71
N MET A 98 10.32 -6.83 -5.67
CA MET A 98 8.92 -6.49 -5.46
C MET A 98 8.67 -5.05 -5.88
N PHE A 99 7.91 -4.89 -6.96
CA PHE A 99 7.66 -3.62 -7.61
C PHE A 99 6.25 -3.13 -7.36
N ILE A 100 6.09 -1.82 -7.27
CA ILE A 100 4.82 -1.12 -7.18
C ILE A 100 4.72 -0.20 -8.40
N GLY A 101 3.67 -0.36 -9.19
CA GLY A 101 3.38 0.51 -10.32
C GLY A 101 2.67 1.78 -9.87
N VAL A 102 3.13 2.93 -10.34
CA VAL A 102 2.60 4.23 -9.92
C VAL A 102 2.13 5.04 -11.10
N GLN A 103 0.89 5.51 -11.05
CA GLN A 103 0.37 6.56 -11.93
C GLN A 103 0.43 7.89 -11.21
N VAL A 104 1.14 8.86 -11.76
CA VAL A 104 1.25 10.21 -11.24
C VAL A 104 0.23 11.12 -11.93
N LYS A 105 -0.50 11.90 -11.14
CA LYS A 105 -1.35 13.00 -11.60
C LYS A 105 -0.89 14.28 -10.94
N THR A 106 -0.79 15.35 -11.72
CA THR A 106 -0.29 16.63 -11.23
C THR A 106 -1.32 17.72 -11.45
N THR A 107 -1.38 18.65 -10.53
CA THR A 107 -2.19 19.87 -10.62
C THR A 107 -1.42 21.05 -10.04
N SER A 108 -1.60 22.23 -10.62
CA SER A 108 -1.10 23.49 -10.04
C SER A 108 -1.88 23.92 -8.80
N ARG A 109 -3.11 23.39 -8.61
CA ARG A 109 -4.01 23.79 -7.52
C ARG A 109 -3.57 23.21 -6.19
N LYS A 110 -3.87 23.94 -5.11
CA LYS A 110 -3.80 23.45 -3.74
C LYS A 110 -4.95 22.48 -3.42
N MET A 111 -4.69 21.52 -2.55
CA MET A 111 -5.72 20.65 -1.97
C MET A 111 -6.44 21.40 -0.84
N GLU A 112 -7.71 21.70 -1.03
CA GLU A 112 -8.55 22.28 0.04
C GLU A 112 -9.13 21.21 0.97
N ASP A 113 -10.00 20.34 0.44
CA ASP A 113 -10.60 19.20 1.17
C ASP A 113 -10.51 17.92 0.33
N LYS A 114 -11.10 17.96 -0.88
CA LYS A 114 -11.13 16.83 -1.81
C LYS A 114 -10.88 17.27 -3.22
N LEU A 115 -10.10 16.48 -3.96
CA LEU A 115 -9.83 16.70 -5.37
C LEU A 115 -10.00 15.42 -6.19
N GLY A 116 -10.76 15.49 -7.28
CA GLY A 116 -10.97 14.37 -8.19
C GLY A 116 -10.10 14.46 -9.42
N VAL A 117 -9.45 13.35 -9.78
CA VAL A 117 -8.68 13.22 -11.03
C VAL A 117 -9.34 12.24 -11.97
N GLN A 118 -9.33 12.56 -13.28
CA GLN A 118 -9.93 11.72 -14.31
C GLN A 118 -8.94 10.64 -14.77
N ILE A 119 -9.42 9.40 -14.81
CA ILE A 119 -8.65 8.24 -15.23
C ILE A 119 -9.32 7.59 -16.44
N PRO A 120 -8.62 7.46 -17.58
CA PRO A 120 -9.11 6.78 -18.76
C PRO A 120 -9.32 5.28 -18.52
N TYR A 121 -10.37 4.72 -19.12
CA TYR A 121 -10.67 3.29 -19.06
C TYR A 121 -9.48 2.39 -19.47
N LYS A 122 -8.73 2.81 -20.53
CA LYS A 122 -7.55 2.06 -21.01
C LYS A 122 -6.52 1.82 -19.91
N ASN A 123 -6.25 2.84 -19.05
CA ASN A 123 -5.30 2.73 -17.95
C ASN A 123 -5.82 1.77 -16.87
N ILE A 124 -7.11 1.90 -16.50
CA ILE A 124 -7.74 1.05 -15.49
C ILE A 124 -7.75 -0.42 -15.94
N LYS A 125 -8.01 -0.67 -17.23
CA LYS A 125 -7.95 -2.01 -17.80
C LYS A 125 -6.54 -2.59 -17.70
N TYR A 126 -5.54 -1.83 -18.10
CA TYR A 126 -4.13 -2.23 -17.98
C TYR A 126 -3.74 -2.56 -16.51
N TRP A 127 -4.14 -1.72 -15.55
CA TRP A 127 -3.90 -1.99 -14.12
C TRP A 127 -4.55 -3.28 -13.62
N GLY A 128 -5.70 -3.64 -14.18
CA GLY A 128 -6.38 -4.90 -13.89
C GLY A 128 -5.57 -6.13 -14.26
N ASP A 129 -4.78 -6.02 -15.33
CA ASP A 129 -3.96 -7.10 -15.88
C ASP A 129 -2.55 -7.18 -15.23
N CYS A 130 -2.15 -6.18 -14.41
CA CYS A 130 -0.87 -6.20 -13.70
C CYS A 130 -0.88 -7.15 -12.50
N ASP A 131 0.23 -7.87 -12.28
CA ASP A 131 0.40 -8.79 -11.14
C ASP A 131 1.02 -8.11 -9.91
N PHE A 132 1.41 -6.86 -10.00
CA PHE A 132 1.98 -6.06 -8.91
C PHE A 132 0.97 -5.00 -8.41
N PRO A 133 1.15 -4.50 -7.18
CA PRO A 133 0.28 -3.45 -6.63
C PRO A 133 0.31 -2.17 -7.46
N ILE A 134 -0.84 -1.52 -7.54
CA ILE A 134 -1.01 -0.26 -8.26
C ILE A 134 -1.31 0.86 -7.28
N VAL A 135 -0.54 1.93 -7.38
CA VAL A 135 -0.73 3.18 -6.65
C VAL A 135 -1.05 4.30 -7.64
N ILE A 136 -2.02 5.12 -7.30
CA ILE A 136 -2.24 6.40 -7.96
C ILE A 136 -1.85 7.52 -7.01
N THR A 137 -1.09 8.50 -7.52
CA THR A 137 -0.69 9.67 -6.74
C THR A 137 -1.24 10.94 -7.37
N LEU A 138 -1.51 11.93 -6.52
CA LEU A 138 -1.86 13.29 -6.91
C LEU A 138 -0.84 14.25 -6.31
N ILE A 139 -0.17 15.00 -7.17
CA ILE A 139 0.79 16.03 -6.80
C ILE A 139 0.12 17.39 -6.93
N CYS A 140 0.00 18.13 -5.84
CA CYS A 140 -0.45 19.51 -5.79
C CYS A 140 0.77 20.42 -5.75
N LEU A 141 1.06 21.16 -6.84
CA LEU A 141 2.26 22.00 -6.94
C LEU A 141 2.12 23.32 -6.17
N ASN A 142 0.89 23.69 -5.77
CA ASN A 142 0.58 24.92 -4.99
C ASN A 142 1.06 26.21 -5.65
N GLU A 143 1.13 26.27 -7.00
CA GLU A 143 1.67 27.42 -7.76
C GLU A 143 0.95 28.75 -7.49
N ASP A 144 -0.32 28.69 -7.08
CA ASP A 144 -1.12 29.87 -6.79
C ASP A 144 -0.80 30.52 -5.43
N ASN A 145 0.02 29.86 -4.60
CA ASN A 145 0.40 30.32 -3.26
C ASN A 145 1.94 30.40 -3.14
N ASP A 146 2.48 31.58 -3.28
CA ASP A 146 3.91 31.83 -3.15
C ASP A 146 4.46 31.31 -1.79
N GLY A 147 5.39 30.36 -1.86
CA GLY A 147 6.11 29.84 -0.70
C GLY A 147 5.50 28.59 -0.04
N GLU A 148 4.41 28.04 -0.55
CA GLU A 148 3.93 26.74 -0.09
C GLU A 148 4.63 25.59 -0.82
N GLU A 149 5.07 24.58 -0.04
CA GLU A 149 5.68 23.38 -0.59
C GLU A 149 4.64 22.51 -1.31
N PRO A 150 5.04 21.80 -2.37
CA PRO A 150 4.18 20.85 -3.02
C PRO A 150 3.75 19.71 -2.08
N GLU A 151 2.50 19.26 -2.22
CA GLU A 151 1.92 18.18 -1.42
C GLU A 151 1.68 16.95 -2.29
N ILE A 152 1.92 15.76 -1.73
CA ILE A 152 1.71 14.48 -2.40
C ILE A 152 0.60 13.70 -1.68
N TYR A 153 -0.35 13.21 -2.45
CA TYR A 153 -1.44 12.36 -1.99
C TYR A 153 -1.39 11.03 -2.74
N TRP A 154 -1.77 9.94 -2.08
CA TRP A 154 -1.70 8.62 -2.68
C TRP A 154 -2.85 7.71 -2.31
N LYS A 155 -3.14 6.75 -3.18
CA LYS A 155 -4.09 5.66 -2.94
C LYS A 155 -3.57 4.36 -3.52
N HIS A 156 -3.63 3.30 -2.75
CA HIS A 156 -3.54 1.95 -3.27
C HIS A 156 -4.85 1.59 -3.96
N LEU A 157 -4.76 1.00 -5.13
CA LEU A 157 -5.91 0.48 -5.86
C LEU A 157 -5.85 -1.05 -5.87
N ASP A 158 -6.59 -1.66 -4.96
CA ASP A 158 -6.72 -3.11 -4.93
C ASP A 158 -7.54 -3.64 -6.14
N LYS A 159 -7.48 -4.96 -6.41
CA LYS A 159 -8.18 -5.58 -7.55
C LYS A 159 -9.70 -5.33 -7.53
N LYS A 160 -10.33 -5.22 -6.33
CA LYS A 160 -11.77 -4.93 -6.21
C LYS A 160 -12.07 -3.47 -6.58
N GLN A 161 -11.21 -2.54 -6.16
CA GLN A 161 -11.33 -1.12 -6.49
C GLN A 161 -11.11 -0.90 -8.00
N ILE A 162 -10.07 -1.51 -8.59
CA ILE A 162 -9.80 -1.47 -10.03
C ILE A 162 -11.02 -1.99 -10.82
N SER A 163 -11.60 -3.12 -10.42
CA SER A 163 -12.80 -3.68 -11.05
C SER A 163 -14.00 -2.73 -10.98
N LYS A 164 -14.22 -2.08 -9.82
CA LYS A 164 -15.28 -1.07 -9.67
C LYS A 164 -15.06 0.15 -10.56
N LEU A 165 -13.82 0.66 -10.62
CA LEU A 165 -13.45 1.78 -11.49
C LEU A 165 -13.62 1.41 -12.96
N SER A 166 -13.21 0.22 -13.37
CA SER A 166 -13.38 -0.31 -14.73
C SER A 166 -14.85 -0.35 -15.13
N SER A 167 -15.71 -0.89 -14.25
CA SER A 167 -17.16 -0.95 -14.48
C SER A 167 -17.81 0.43 -14.58
N LYS A 168 -17.32 1.43 -13.84
CA LYS A 168 -17.79 2.81 -13.94
C LYS A 168 -17.32 3.48 -15.24
N ALA A 169 -16.05 3.36 -15.55
CA ALA A 169 -15.45 3.98 -16.73
C ALA A 169 -16.04 3.44 -18.04
N SER A 170 -16.31 2.12 -18.12
CA SER A 170 -16.92 1.49 -19.30
C SER A 170 -18.35 1.95 -19.58
N LYS A 171 -19.08 2.41 -18.57
CA LYS A 171 -20.45 2.93 -18.69
C LYS A 171 -20.51 4.42 -19.01
N ASN A 172 -19.43 5.14 -18.79
CA ASN A 172 -19.38 6.57 -19.03
C ASN A 172 -19.12 6.88 -20.50
N LEU A 173 -19.89 7.80 -21.09
CA LEU A 173 -19.72 8.25 -22.48
C LEU A 173 -18.33 8.85 -22.75
N SER A 174 -17.69 9.42 -21.74
CA SER A 174 -16.31 9.94 -21.83
C SER A 174 -15.24 8.86 -21.84
N GLY A 175 -15.59 7.59 -21.51
CA GLY A 175 -14.60 6.52 -21.33
C GLY A 175 -13.65 6.78 -20.16
N CYS A 176 -14.02 7.62 -19.19
CA CYS A 176 -13.22 7.98 -18.02
C CYS A 176 -14.01 7.79 -16.74
N THR A 177 -13.32 7.66 -15.61
CA THR A 177 -13.90 7.74 -14.27
C THR A 177 -13.03 8.59 -13.38
N SER A 178 -13.57 9.06 -12.24
CA SER A 178 -12.83 9.90 -11.30
C SER A 178 -12.35 9.08 -10.10
N VAL A 179 -11.11 9.30 -9.69
CA VAL A 179 -10.56 8.93 -8.38
C VAL A 179 -10.46 10.20 -7.56
N THR A 180 -11.06 10.20 -6.37
CA THR A 180 -11.09 11.37 -5.48
C THR A 180 -10.09 11.18 -4.35
N PHE A 181 -9.26 12.19 -4.11
CA PHE A 181 -8.32 12.27 -2.99
C PHE A 181 -8.89 13.16 -1.89
N SER A 182 -8.59 12.83 -0.63
CA SER A 182 -8.94 13.60 0.57
C SER A 182 -7.66 14.13 1.21
N LYS A 183 -7.68 15.39 1.64
CA LYS A 183 -6.53 16.03 2.26
C LYS A 183 -6.05 15.29 3.51
N ASN A 184 -6.98 14.87 4.35
CA ASN A 184 -6.65 14.29 5.65
C ASN A 184 -6.33 12.78 5.58
N ASP A 185 -6.93 12.07 4.62
CA ASP A 185 -6.85 10.60 4.58
C ASP A 185 -5.76 10.09 3.64
N ASP A 186 -5.41 10.87 2.60
CA ASP A 186 -4.57 10.39 1.49
C ASP A 186 -3.21 11.07 1.41
N TYR A 187 -2.85 11.95 2.36
CA TYR A 187 -1.55 12.62 2.39
C TYR A 187 -0.41 11.62 2.58
N LEU A 188 0.63 11.76 1.76
CA LEU A 188 1.81 10.89 1.81
C LEU A 188 2.75 11.30 2.94
N ALA A 189 2.82 10.50 4.00
CA ALA A 189 3.66 10.74 5.17
C ALA A 189 4.87 9.80 5.21
N GLU A 190 6.06 10.35 5.54
CA GLU A 190 7.33 9.64 5.49
C GLU A 190 7.33 8.31 6.26
N TYR A 191 7.02 8.38 7.57
CA TYR A 191 7.14 7.20 8.43
C TYR A 191 5.89 6.34 8.50
N ALA A 192 4.71 6.95 8.36
CA ALA A 192 3.44 6.26 8.50
C ALA A 192 3.05 5.42 7.28
N ASP A 193 3.50 5.81 6.10
CA ASP A 193 3.05 5.17 4.86
C ASP A 193 4.02 4.13 4.29
N LYS A 194 5.30 4.22 4.60
CA LYS A 194 6.28 3.21 4.15
C LYS A 194 5.88 1.78 4.51
N PRO A 195 5.43 1.47 5.75
CA PRO A 195 4.89 0.15 6.08
C PRO A 195 3.65 -0.23 5.28
N LYS A 196 2.74 0.72 5.03
CA LYS A 196 1.53 0.46 4.24
C LYS A 196 1.85 0.08 2.80
N TRP A 197 2.95 0.61 2.24
CA TRP A 197 3.42 0.22 0.90
C TRP A 197 4.00 -1.20 0.89
N VAL A 198 4.68 -1.60 1.96
CA VAL A 198 5.11 -3.01 2.15
C VAL A 198 3.89 -3.93 2.27
N ASP A 199 2.88 -3.54 3.03
CA ASP A 199 1.65 -4.31 3.26
C ASP A 199 0.85 -4.62 1.99
N MET A 200 1.04 -3.86 0.90
CA MET A 200 0.41 -4.18 -0.40
C MET A 200 0.84 -5.53 -0.97
N TRP A 201 2.00 -6.03 -0.57
CA TRP A 201 2.53 -7.33 -0.97
C TRP A 201 2.23 -8.44 0.03
N MET A 202 1.63 -8.13 1.18
CA MET A 202 1.34 -9.13 2.20
C MET A 202 0.20 -10.06 1.78
N THR A 203 0.46 -11.35 1.88
CA THR A 203 -0.51 -12.41 1.65
C THR A 203 -1.42 -12.61 2.87
N GLU A 204 -2.46 -13.42 2.74
CA GLU A 204 -3.30 -13.81 3.88
C GLU A 204 -2.54 -14.65 4.92
N GLU A 205 -1.49 -15.37 4.51
CA GLU A 205 -0.60 -16.07 5.43
C GLU A 205 0.28 -15.08 6.20
N ASP A 206 0.84 -14.08 5.52
CA ASP A 206 1.60 -13.00 6.17
C ASP A 206 0.78 -12.30 7.23
N LYS A 207 -0.49 -11.98 6.94
CA LYS A 207 -1.40 -11.32 7.90
C LYS A 207 -1.63 -12.17 9.15
N LYS A 208 -1.80 -13.49 9.01
CA LYS A 208 -1.93 -14.39 10.16
C LYS A 208 -0.66 -14.39 11.03
N ILE A 209 0.50 -14.38 10.42
CA ILE A 209 1.77 -14.29 11.17
C ILE A 209 1.91 -12.94 11.88
N ILE A 210 1.48 -11.84 11.26
CA ILE A 210 1.45 -10.52 11.90
C ILE A 210 0.53 -10.53 13.13
N GLU A 211 -0.63 -11.17 13.04
CA GLU A 211 -1.55 -11.33 14.18
C GLU A 211 -0.91 -12.15 15.33
N ILE A 212 -0.21 -13.24 15.00
CA ILE A 212 0.54 -14.02 15.98
C ILE A 212 1.64 -13.16 16.62
N ALA A 213 2.38 -12.37 15.82
CA ALA A 213 3.43 -11.49 16.31
C ALA A 213 2.90 -10.42 17.26
N ARG A 214 1.73 -9.84 17.00
CA ARG A 214 1.05 -8.93 17.93
C ARG A 214 0.75 -9.63 19.25
N SER A 215 0.14 -10.82 19.22
CA SER A 215 -0.19 -11.59 20.42
C SER A 215 1.06 -11.93 21.24
N VAL A 216 2.14 -12.34 20.59
CA VAL A 216 3.42 -12.62 21.25
C VAL A 216 4.01 -11.35 21.88
N ASN A 217 3.95 -10.22 21.14
CA ASN A 217 4.45 -8.94 21.65
C ASN A 217 3.69 -8.45 22.88
N ASP A 218 2.37 -8.60 22.89
CA ASP A 218 1.54 -8.26 24.05
C ASP A 218 1.92 -9.12 25.27
N LYS A 219 2.09 -10.43 25.10
CA LYS A 219 2.53 -11.35 26.16
C LYS A 219 3.92 -11.00 26.66
N LEU A 220 4.87 -10.71 25.79
CA LEU A 220 6.23 -10.29 26.14
C LEU A 220 6.24 -8.96 26.91
N SER A 221 5.37 -8.04 26.54
CA SER A 221 5.25 -6.76 27.24
C SER A 221 4.73 -6.93 28.67
N VAL A 222 3.75 -7.81 28.89
CA VAL A 222 3.26 -8.15 30.24
C VAL A 222 4.34 -8.84 31.05
N LEU A 223 4.99 -9.85 30.45
CA LEU A 223 6.06 -10.61 31.07
C LEU A 223 7.24 -9.71 31.47
N GLY A 224 7.65 -8.79 30.59
CA GLY A 224 8.72 -7.84 30.86
C GLY A 224 8.43 -6.91 32.04
N LYS A 225 7.20 -6.40 32.15
CA LYS A 225 6.76 -5.57 33.28
C LYS A 225 6.78 -6.35 34.59
N THR A 226 6.23 -7.56 34.60
CA THR A 226 6.22 -8.43 35.77
C THR A 226 7.64 -8.72 36.27
N MET A 227 8.59 -8.91 35.38
CA MET A 227 9.99 -9.14 35.74
C MET A 227 10.69 -7.88 36.26
N GLU A 228 10.42 -6.71 35.66
CA GLU A 228 10.97 -5.43 36.13
C GLU A 228 10.45 -5.09 37.55
N GLU A 229 9.19 -5.37 37.82
CA GLU A 229 8.59 -5.19 39.17
C GLU A 229 9.16 -6.14 40.21
N HIS A 230 9.62 -7.34 39.83
CA HIS A 230 10.23 -8.31 40.75
C HIS A 230 11.74 -8.17 40.94
N ASP A 231 12.46 -7.52 40.03
CA ASP A 231 13.89 -7.23 40.18
C ASP A 231 14.16 -6.25 41.36
N ASP A 232 13.19 -5.38 41.71
CA ASP A 232 13.31 -4.42 42.81
C ASP A 232 12.95 -4.99 44.21
N ASP A 233 12.29 -6.15 44.28
CA ASP A 233 11.76 -6.71 45.52
C ASP A 233 12.41 -8.07 45.88
N TYR A 234 13.74 -8.09 46.01
CA TYR A 234 14.49 -9.27 46.48
C TYR A 234 14.31 -9.52 48.01
N SER A 235 13.31 -8.93 48.68
CA SER A 235 12.94 -9.21 50.03
C SER A 235 11.99 -10.43 50.12
N GLY A 236 12.52 -11.59 49.88
CA GLY A 236 12.25 -12.88 50.51
C GLY A 236 10.79 -13.31 50.80
N SER A 237 9.74 -12.78 50.24
CA SER A 237 8.42 -13.30 50.53
C SER A 237 7.49 -13.25 49.33
N SER A 238 7.09 -14.44 48.95
CA SER A 238 5.80 -14.79 48.41
C SER A 238 5.42 -14.21 47.03
N TYR A 239 5.21 -15.03 46.17
CA TYR A 239 4.50 -15.17 44.92
C TYR A 239 5.38 -15.74 43.79
N LEU A 240 6.22 -16.72 44.15
CA LEU A 240 6.66 -17.67 43.14
C LEU A 240 5.39 -18.37 42.64
N CYS A 241 4.98 -18.06 41.41
CA CYS A 241 3.93 -18.84 40.77
C CYS A 241 4.36 -20.30 40.71
N SER A 242 3.40 -21.21 40.85
CA SER A 242 3.68 -22.61 40.56
C SER A 242 4.18 -22.73 39.09
N PRO A 243 5.22 -23.55 38.83
CA PRO A 243 5.65 -23.80 37.45
C PRO A 243 4.51 -24.17 36.53
N ASP A 244 3.53 -24.95 37.02
CA ASP A 244 2.35 -25.38 36.29
C ASP A 244 1.51 -24.23 35.73
N LEU A 245 1.48 -23.09 36.42
CA LEU A 245 0.76 -21.90 35.95
C LEU A 245 1.54 -21.12 34.88
N TYR A 246 2.86 -21.18 34.94
CA TYR A 246 3.74 -20.44 34.03
C TYR A 246 4.06 -21.19 32.74
N ILE A 247 4.11 -22.52 32.81
CA ILE A 247 4.43 -23.39 31.67
C ILE A 247 3.52 -23.13 30.44
N PRO A 248 2.17 -23.08 30.55
CA PRO A 248 1.32 -22.91 29.38
C PRO A 248 1.58 -21.62 28.64
N ASP A 249 1.78 -20.51 29.35
CA ASP A 249 1.99 -19.20 28.75
C ASP A 249 3.36 -19.11 28.07
N LEU A 250 4.42 -19.56 28.75
CA LEU A 250 5.76 -19.56 28.19
C LEU A 250 5.90 -20.56 27.03
N ASN A 251 5.27 -21.75 27.15
CA ASN A 251 5.22 -22.75 26.11
C ASN A 251 4.56 -22.21 24.83
N ASN A 252 3.40 -21.58 24.94
CA ASN A 252 2.70 -20.97 23.82
C ASN A 252 3.51 -19.83 23.19
N LEU A 253 4.16 -19.01 24.01
CA LEU A 253 5.01 -17.92 23.56
C LEU A 253 6.19 -18.44 22.72
N LEU A 254 6.91 -19.44 23.23
CA LEU A 254 8.05 -20.05 22.53
C LEU A 254 7.62 -20.68 21.20
N ASN A 255 6.54 -21.47 21.21
CA ASN A 255 6.02 -22.12 20.00
C ASN A 255 5.52 -21.11 18.96
N ASP A 256 4.85 -20.05 19.38
CA ASP A 256 4.36 -19.01 18.49
C ASP A 256 5.51 -18.20 17.89
N TYR A 257 6.53 -17.88 18.70
CA TYR A 257 7.73 -17.22 18.17
C TYR A 257 8.51 -18.10 17.18
N GLU A 258 8.62 -19.40 17.45
CA GLU A 258 9.23 -20.35 16.52
C GLU A 258 8.50 -20.38 15.18
N LYS A 259 7.16 -20.35 15.18
CA LYS A 259 6.35 -20.24 13.95
C LYS A 259 6.69 -18.96 13.18
N ILE A 260 6.77 -17.83 13.87
CA ILE A 260 7.12 -16.53 13.25
C ILE A 260 8.51 -16.62 12.62
N ASN A 261 9.51 -17.08 13.38
CA ASN A 261 10.89 -17.18 12.94
C ASN A 261 11.05 -18.10 11.72
N ASN A 262 10.44 -19.29 11.78
CA ASN A 262 10.44 -20.22 10.66
C ASN A 262 9.76 -19.66 9.43
N TYR A 263 8.67 -18.93 9.60
CA TYR A 263 7.98 -18.29 8.47
C TYR A 263 8.84 -17.22 7.80
N ILE A 264 9.51 -16.38 8.59
CA ILE A 264 10.43 -15.35 8.09
C ILE A 264 11.59 -15.98 7.31
N LEU A 265 12.19 -17.03 7.87
CA LEU A 265 13.35 -17.68 7.27
C LEU A 265 13.05 -18.42 5.97
N PHE A 266 11.89 -19.06 5.87
CA PHE A 266 11.62 -20.02 4.79
C PHE A 266 10.52 -19.62 3.82
N LYS A 267 9.63 -18.69 4.16
CA LYS A 267 8.45 -18.39 3.34
C LYS A 267 8.28 -16.93 2.94
N SER A 268 8.70 -15.98 3.76
CA SER A 268 8.44 -14.57 3.53
C SER A 268 9.69 -13.79 3.14
N ARG A 269 9.51 -12.83 2.21
CA ARG A 269 10.57 -11.89 1.83
C ARG A 269 10.47 -10.53 2.55
N LEU A 270 9.27 -10.15 3.02
CA LEU A 270 8.99 -8.79 3.49
C LEU A 270 8.36 -8.69 4.88
N ILE A 271 7.87 -9.79 5.45
CA ILE A 271 7.06 -9.73 6.67
C ILE A 271 7.81 -9.11 7.86
N ASP A 272 9.11 -9.29 7.93
CA ASP A 272 9.98 -8.73 8.96
C ASP A 272 10.19 -7.20 8.82
N LEU A 273 9.75 -6.60 7.71
CA LEU A 273 9.64 -5.15 7.56
C LEU A 273 8.35 -4.59 8.19
N ASN A 274 7.39 -5.46 8.57
CA ASN A 274 6.21 -5.04 9.28
C ASN A 274 6.57 -4.64 10.72
N PRO A 275 6.14 -3.45 11.22
CA PRO A 275 6.52 -2.96 12.55
C PRO A 275 6.16 -3.90 13.69
N ASP A 276 5.00 -4.58 13.61
CA ASP A 276 4.57 -5.51 14.66
C ASP A 276 5.49 -6.72 14.76
N VAL A 277 5.94 -7.24 13.62
CA VAL A 277 6.89 -8.36 13.54
C VAL A 277 8.27 -7.92 13.99
N ALA A 278 8.76 -6.77 13.55
CA ALA A 278 10.06 -6.22 13.97
C ALA A 278 10.10 -5.98 15.48
N ASN A 279 9.04 -5.39 16.06
CA ASN A 279 8.93 -5.19 17.50
C ASN A 279 8.86 -6.52 18.26
N CYS A 280 8.12 -7.51 17.74
CA CYS A 280 8.06 -8.83 18.34
C CYS A 280 9.44 -9.50 18.43
N ILE A 281 10.22 -9.45 17.35
CA ILE A 281 11.60 -10.00 17.33
C ILE A 281 12.47 -9.26 18.35
N SER A 282 12.42 -7.93 18.37
CA SER A 282 13.21 -7.10 19.29
C SER A 282 12.89 -7.41 20.76
N ASN A 283 11.59 -7.44 21.10
CA ASN A 283 11.13 -7.72 22.46
C ASN A 283 11.42 -9.16 22.88
N TYR A 284 11.27 -10.13 21.96
CA TYR A 284 11.64 -11.51 22.24
C TYR A 284 13.13 -11.62 22.62
N ASN A 285 14.02 -11.07 21.82
CA ASN A 285 15.45 -11.09 22.09
C ASN A 285 15.83 -10.37 23.41
N LYS A 286 15.06 -9.35 23.79
CA LYS A 286 15.27 -8.61 25.04
C LYS A 286 14.84 -9.38 26.27
N TYR A 287 13.71 -10.07 26.24
CA TYR A 287 13.05 -10.58 27.44
C TYR A 287 13.13 -12.09 27.61
N ILE A 288 13.35 -12.85 26.51
CA ILE A 288 13.22 -14.31 26.56
C ILE A 288 14.21 -14.96 27.54
N GLN A 289 15.47 -14.52 27.59
CA GLN A 289 16.45 -15.12 28.48
C GLN A 289 16.02 -14.93 29.94
N LYS A 290 15.61 -13.74 30.33
CA LYS A 290 15.10 -13.47 31.69
C LYS A 290 13.88 -14.35 32.04
N ALA A 291 12.99 -14.57 31.07
CA ALA A 291 11.83 -15.43 31.25
C ALA A 291 12.21 -16.90 31.48
N LEU A 292 13.23 -17.38 30.76
CA LEU A 292 13.75 -18.73 30.94
C LEU A 292 14.49 -18.89 32.25
N ASP A 293 15.32 -17.92 32.65
CA ASP A 293 16.03 -17.91 33.93
C ASP A 293 15.05 -17.91 35.09
N TYR A 294 13.97 -17.11 35.01
CA TYR A 294 12.91 -17.11 36.00
C TYR A 294 12.17 -18.47 36.09
N PHE A 295 11.88 -19.06 34.92
CA PHE A 295 11.24 -20.37 34.88
C PHE A 295 12.15 -21.46 35.47
N GLU A 296 13.44 -21.43 35.18
CA GLU A 296 14.42 -22.34 35.79
C GLU A 296 14.42 -22.20 37.32
N LEU A 297 14.40 -20.97 37.84
CA LEU A 297 14.31 -20.70 39.29
C LEU A 297 13.02 -21.27 39.87
N LEU A 298 11.87 -21.12 39.20
CA LEU A 298 10.58 -21.71 39.63
C LEU A 298 10.66 -23.24 39.69
N VAL A 299 11.26 -23.88 38.70
CA VAL A 299 11.44 -25.34 38.67
C VAL A 299 12.33 -25.78 39.84
N CYS A 300 13.48 -25.12 40.05
CA CYS A 300 14.39 -25.41 41.16
C CYS A 300 13.73 -25.24 42.53
N SER A 301 12.97 -24.16 42.72
CA SER A 301 12.31 -23.88 44.02
C SER A 301 11.12 -24.78 44.31
N SER A 302 10.53 -25.39 43.31
CA SER A 302 9.41 -26.32 43.45
C SER A 302 9.83 -27.75 43.76
N ILE A 303 11.14 -28.08 43.64
CA ILE A 303 11.65 -29.42 43.97
C ILE A 303 11.34 -29.73 45.44
N GLY A 304 10.47 -30.72 45.66
CA GLY A 304 10.05 -31.16 46.99
C GLY A 304 8.86 -30.41 47.61
N ALA A 305 8.44 -29.27 47.10
CA ALA A 305 7.32 -28.50 47.58
C ALA A 305 6.04 -28.71 46.73
N TYR A 306 6.22 -28.75 45.43
CA TYR A 306 5.13 -28.95 44.46
C TYR A 306 5.64 -29.90 43.39
N PRO A 307 5.28 -31.19 43.42
CA PRO A 307 5.59 -32.08 42.31
C PRO A 307 4.92 -31.53 41.03
N ILE A 308 5.71 -31.31 40.01
CA ILE A 308 5.17 -31.07 38.66
C ILE A 308 4.39 -32.34 38.36
N THR A 309 3.07 -32.28 38.45
CA THR A 309 2.21 -33.45 38.59
C THR A 309 2.20 -34.23 37.25
N GLU A 310 2.08 -35.56 37.34
CA GLU A 310 1.93 -36.50 36.23
C GLU A 310 0.73 -36.21 35.33
N ASP A 311 -0.18 -35.30 35.72
CA ASP A 311 -1.32 -34.82 34.92
C ASP A 311 -0.96 -33.91 33.74
N PHE A 312 0.30 -33.59 33.56
CA PHE A 312 0.77 -33.03 32.31
C PHE A 312 0.74 -34.11 31.19
N ASN A 313 -0.49 -34.52 30.84
CA ASN A 313 -0.78 -35.39 29.68
C ASN A 313 -0.38 -34.75 28.32
N THR A 314 0.49 -33.77 28.34
CA THR A 314 0.89 -32.98 27.19
C THR A 314 2.39 -32.80 27.08
N TRP A 315 3.19 -33.66 27.70
CA TRP A 315 4.65 -33.61 27.56
C TRP A 315 5.13 -33.59 26.09
N ASP A 316 4.38 -34.26 25.21
CA ASP A 316 4.65 -34.25 23.77
C ASP A 316 4.40 -32.88 23.11
N THR A 317 3.71 -31.96 23.79
CA THR A 317 3.42 -30.62 23.30
C THR A 317 4.25 -29.52 23.97
N ILE A 318 5.09 -29.87 24.95
CA ILE A 318 5.97 -28.92 25.62
C ILE A 318 7.14 -28.55 24.68
N ASN A 319 7.39 -27.25 24.57
CA ASN A 319 8.51 -26.75 23.80
C ASN A 319 9.83 -27.41 24.26
N PRO A 320 10.71 -27.84 23.38
CA PRO A 320 11.95 -28.54 23.69
C PRO A 320 12.86 -27.81 24.70
N ILE A 321 12.84 -26.45 24.69
CA ILE A 321 13.62 -25.64 25.63
C ILE A 321 13.11 -25.83 27.06
N LEU A 322 11.80 -25.72 27.29
CA LEU A 322 11.20 -25.92 28.61
C LEU A 322 11.35 -27.35 29.08
N ASN A 323 11.16 -28.33 28.17
CA ASN A 323 11.34 -29.73 28.49
C ASN A 323 12.75 -30.04 28.95
N ARG A 324 13.79 -29.42 28.34
CA ARG A 324 15.17 -29.56 28.79
C ARG A 324 15.36 -29.00 30.18
N ILE A 325 14.91 -27.78 30.47
CA ILE A 325 15.02 -27.13 31.79
C ILE A 325 14.36 -27.99 32.86
N ILE A 326 13.17 -28.51 32.61
CA ILE A 326 12.45 -29.38 33.54
C ILE A 326 13.26 -30.64 33.82
N LYS A 327 13.77 -31.34 32.80
CA LYS A 327 14.53 -32.58 32.95
C LYS A 327 15.87 -32.38 33.64
N GLU A 328 16.54 -31.23 33.40
CA GLU A 328 17.82 -30.92 34.05
C GLU A 328 17.66 -30.63 35.55
N ASN A 329 16.55 -30.00 35.94
CA ASN A 329 16.29 -29.55 37.32
C ASN A 329 15.36 -30.48 38.11
N TYR A 330 14.63 -31.36 37.44
CA TYR A 330 13.73 -32.35 38.06
C TYR A 330 14.06 -33.76 37.53
N PRO A 331 15.19 -34.33 37.91
CA PRO A 331 15.51 -35.70 37.51
C PRO A 331 14.54 -36.67 38.22
N TYR A 332 13.83 -37.49 37.42
CA TYR A 332 13.00 -38.59 37.91
C TYR A 332 13.84 -39.68 38.59
#